data_727af23e717d82b4a831616e325b4b50
#
_entry.id   727af23e717d82b4a831616e325b4b50
#
_cell.length_a   1.000
_cell.length_b   1.000
_cell.length_c   1.000
_cell.angle_alpha   90.00
_cell.angle_beta   90.00
_cell.angle_gamma   90.00
#
_symmetry.space_group_name_H-M   'P 1'
#
loop_
_entity.id
_entity.type
_entity.pdbx_description
1 polymer ?
#
loop_
_entity_poly.entity_id
_entity_poly.type
_entity_poly.pdbx_seq_one_letter_code
_entity_poly.pdbx_strand_id
1 'polypeptide(L)'
;LQGLVFPVVFATVLSHIWGSNGFWFALVLSELATVAVTFIYSRWIVRKSNGEYTGFFLNRKNAEGEVFEFTIEGNIEDAVNISKEVQEFFSGNELSALIGMAVEDMIIYILESNDKVDLIDSVIRNDEDSILISIKYSGKAINLLAEDNPESNISILKKLSDNIDYSEILGLNNVVITIKK
;
A
#
# COMPACT_ATOMS: atom_id res chain seq x y z
N LEU A 1 17.57 5.13 -14.81
CA LEU A 1 19.02 4.91 -14.96
C LEU A 1 19.34 3.59 -15.67
N GLN A 2 18.66 2.46 -15.36
CA GLN A 2 18.94 1.16 -15.99
C GLN A 2 18.66 1.13 -17.50
N GLY A 3 17.62 1.81 -17.98
CA GLY A 3 17.26 1.83 -19.40
C GLY A 3 18.23 2.59 -20.32
N LEU A 4 19.19 3.31 -19.76
CA LEU A 4 20.13 4.11 -20.54
C LEU A 4 21.56 3.53 -20.49
N VAL A 5 21.93 2.87 -19.40
CA VAL A 5 23.31 2.37 -19.20
C VAL A 5 23.64 1.21 -20.14
N PHE A 6 22.80 0.19 -20.20
CA PHE A 6 23.06 -0.96 -21.07
C PHE A 6 23.03 -0.62 -22.56
N PRO A 7 22.06 0.15 -23.11
CA PRO A 7 22.10 0.58 -24.49
C PRO A 7 23.37 1.33 -24.86
N VAL A 8 23.82 2.26 -24.02
CA VAL A 8 25.03 3.06 -24.28
C VAL A 8 26.28 2.18 -24.27
N VAL A 9 26.44 1.33 -23.26
CA VAL A 9 27.61 0.45 -23.14
C VAL A 9 27.68 -0.53 -24.33
N PHE A 10 26.57 -1.23 -24.62
CA PHE A 10 26.54 -2.18 -25.71
C PHE A 10 26.68 -1.50 -27.08
N ALA A 11 26.04 -0.33 -27.28
CA ALA A 11 26.19 0.42 -28.52
C ALA A 11 27.63 0.84 -28.76
N THR A 12 28.32 1.32 -27.74
CA THR A 12 29.73 1.73 -27.85
C THR A 12 30.66 0.57 -28.21
N VAL A 13 30.47 -0.57 -27.50
CA VAL A 13 31.34 -1.76 -27.72
C VAL A 13 31.05 -2.43 -29.05
N LEU A 14 29.77 -2.69 -29.36
CA LEU A 14 29.38 -3.46 -30.55
C LEU A 14 29.52 -2.63 -31.84
N SER A 15 29.29 -1.33 -31.80
CA SER A 15 29.53 -0.47 -32.96
C SER A 15 31.01 -0.36 -33.33
N HIS A 16 31.89 -0.48 -32.32
CA HIS A 16 33.33 -0.52 -32.59
C HIS A 16 33.78 -1.80 -33.31
N ILE A 17 33.10 -2.94 -33.03
CA ILE A 17 33.42 -4.26 -33.60
C ILE A 17 32.76 -4.46 -34.97
N TRP A 18 31.47 -4.13 -35.08
CA TRP A 18 30.61 -4.47 -36.24
C TRP A 18 30.01 -3.24 -36.95
N GLY A 19 30.55 -2.03 -36.67
CA GLY A 19 30.05 -0.80 -37.29
C GLY A 19 28.57 -0.54 -37.02
N SER A 20 27.86 -0.04 -38.02
CA SER A 20 26.43 0.30 -37.89
C SER A 20 25.52 -0.89 -37.54
N ASN A 21 25.87 -2.10 -37.95
CA ASN A 21 25.12 -3.31 -37.59
C ASN A 21 25.24 -3.61 -36.09
N GLY A 22 26.41 -3.32 -35.50
CA GLY A 22 26.62 -3.47 -34.05
C GLY A 22 25.69 -2.61 -33.20
N PHE A 23 25.33 -1.44 -33.69
CA PHE A 23 24.37 -0.57 -33.00
C PHE A 23 22.97 -1.20 -32.86
N TRP A 24 22.47 -1.82 -33.93
CA TRP A 24 21.16 -2.49 -33.88
C TRP A 24 21.17 -3.71 -32.97
N PHE A 25 22.24 -4.51 -33.01
CA PHE A 25 22.39 -5.65 -32.10
C PHE A 25 22.52 -5.20 -30.65
N ALA A 26 23.13 -4.03 -30.39
CA ALA A 26 23.28 -3.47 -29.04
C ALA A 26 21.91 -3.21 -28.38
N LEU A 27 20.92 -2.72 -29.12
CA LEU A 27 19.59 -2.48 -28.60
C LEU A 27 18.93 -3.78 -28.11
N VAL A 28 18.93 -4.80 -28.95
CA VAL A 28 18.35 -6.11 -28.57
C VAL A 28 19.10 -6.73 -27.39
N LEU A 29 20.43 -6.65 -27.40
CA LEU A 29 21.26 -7.23 -26.34
C LEU A 29 21.05 -6.49 -25.00
N SER A 30 20.85 -5.17 -25.04
CA SER A 30 20.58 -4.37 -23.85
C SER A 30 19.24 -4.71 -23.18
N GLU A 31 18.20 -4.99 -23.99
CA GLU A 31 16.89 -5.43 -23.46
C GLU A 31 17.01 -6.81 -22.81
N LEU A 32 17.67 -7.76 -23.47
CA LEU A 32 17.93 -9.08 -22.91
C LEU A 32 18.74 -9.02 -21.61
N ALA A 33 19.76 -8.17 -21.56
CA ALA A 33 20.56 -7.97 -20.37
C ALA A 33 19.71 -7.36 -19.23
N THR A 34 18.85 -6.40 -19.54
CA THR A 34 17.92 -5.81 -18.57
C THR A 34 16.98 -6.86 -17.98
N VAL A 35 16.37 -7.69 -18.81
CA VAL A 35 15.51 -8.79 -18.38
C VAL A 35 16.28 -9.77 -17.48
N ALA A 36 17.49 -10.16 -17.90
CA ALA A 36 18.33 -11.07 -17.13
C ALA A 36 18.69 -10.50 -15.74
N VAL A 37 19.11 -9.23 -15.69
CA VAL A 37 19.42 -8.55 -14.41
C VAL A 37 18.18 -8.46 -13.53
N THR A 38 17.02 -8.08 -14.09
CA THR A 38 15.77 -8.00 -13.34
C THR A 38 15.38 -9.37 -12.77
N PHE A 39 15.55 -10.43 -13.55
CA PHE A 39 15.27 -11.79 -13.10
C PHE A 39 16.20 -12.26 -11.97
N ILE A 40 17.50 -11.99 -12.10
CA ILE A 40 18.49 -12.31 -11.07
C ILE A 40 18.20 -11.53 -9.79
N TYR A 41 17.90 -10.23 -9.92
CA TYR A 41 17.59 -9.34 -8.80
C TYR A 41 16.31 -9.75 -8.09
N SER A 42 15.24 -10.05 -8.83
CA SER A 42 14.00 -10.58 -8.28
C SER A 42 14.22 -11.88 -7.48
N ARG A 43 14.98 -12.83 -8.04
CA ARG A 43 15.32 -14.07 -7.32
C ARG A 43 16.18 -13.83 -6.07
N TRP A 44 17.06 -12.86 -6.13
CA TRP A 44 17.88 -12.49 -4.98
C TRP A 44 17.02 -11.88 -3.85
N ILE A 45 16.09 -10.99 -4.18
CA ILE A 45 15.13 -10.42 -3.21
C ILE A 45 14.28 -11.53 -2.59
N VAL A 46 13.68 -12.39 -3.40
CA VAL A 46 12.85 -13.52 -2.92
C VAL A 46 13.63 -14.39 -1.94
N ARG A 47 14.92 -14.69 -2.22
CA ARG A 47 15.75 -15.47 -1.29
C ARG A 47 16.08 -14.73 -0.02
N LYS A 48 16.32 -13.41 -0.10
CA LYS A 48 16.70 -12.58 1.05
C LYS A 48 15.51 -12.25 1.96
N SER A 49 14.29 -12.24 1.41
CA SER A 49 13.06 -11.89 2.13
C SER A 49 12.54 -12.98 3.07
N ASN A 50 13.27 -14.09 3.25
CA ASN A 50 12.85 -15.23 4.09
C ASN A 50 11.43 -15.74 3.78
N GLY A 51 10.99 -15.59 2.51
CA GLY A 51 9.68 -16.05 2.05
C GLY A 51 8.57 -14.99 2.07
N GLU A 52 8.88 -13.75 2.43
CA GLU A 52 7.91 -12.65 2.41
C GLU A 52 7.42 -12.34 0.98
N TYR A 53 8.30 -12.51 -0.02
CA TYR A 53 7.97 -12.27 -1.42
C TYR A 53 8.04 -13.55 -2.24
N THR A 54 7.12 -13.72 -3.18
CA THR A 54 7.07 -14.86 -4.10
C THR A 54 6.95 -14.41 -5.54
N GLY A 55 7.48 -15.26 -6.46
CA GLY A 55 7.38 -15.05 -7.90
C GLY A 55 8.27 -13.94 -8.46
N PHE A 56 8.17 -13.76 -9.78
CA PHE A 56 8.94 -12.78 -10.54
C PHE A 56 8.52 -11.32 -10.23
N PHE A 57 7.24 -11.10 -9.99
CA PHE A 57 6.67 -9.79 -9.70
C PHE A 57 6.75 -9.39 -8.23
N LEU A 58 7.52 -10.15 -7.41
CA LEU A 58 7.69 -9.88 -5.98
C LEU A 58 6.34 -9.78 -5.24
N ASN A 59 5.40 -10.65 -5.57
CA ASN A 59 4.14 -10.71 -4.87
C ASN A 59 4.39 -11.08 -3.40
N ARG A 60 3.80 -10.32 -2.49
CA ARG A 60 3.88 -10.60 -1.07
C ARG A 60 3.12 -11.89 -0.78
N LYS A 61 3.77 -12.85 -0.12
CA LYS A 61 3.18 -14.17 0.15
C LYS A 61 1.94 -14.09 1.05
N ASN A 62 1.86 -13.05 1.87
CA ASN A 62 0.76 -12.80 2.80
C ASN A 62 -0.43 -12.03 2.16
N ALA A 63 -0.55 -12.05 0.82
CA ALA A 63 -1.73 -11.51 0.13
C ALA A 63 -2.94 -12.48 0.15
N GLU A 64 -2.87 -13.57 0.95
CA GLU A 64 -3.96 -14.56 1.11
C GLU A 64 -4.96 -14.19 2.22
N GLY A 65 -4.78 -13.02 2.86
CA GLY A 65 -5.73 -12.53 3.86
C GLY A 65 -7.08 -12.17 3.24
N GLU A 66 -8.13 -12.28 4.02
CA GLU A 66 -9.45 -11.78 3.64
C GLU A 66 -9.39 -10.26 3.49
N VAL A 67 -9.97 -9.73 2.41
CA VAL A 67 -9.94 -8.30 2.08
C VAL A 67 -11.35 -7.75 2.08
N PHE A 68 -11.57 -6.66 2.81
CA PHE A 68 -12.78 -5.87 2.81
C PHE A 68 -12.48 -4.49 2.24
N GLU A 69 -13.14 -4.14 1.14
CA GLU A 69 -12.95 -2.86 0.44
C GLU A 69 -14.28 -2.10 0.42
N PHE A 70 -14.21 -0.80 0.68
CA PHE A 70 -15.36 0.07 0.59
C PHE A 70 -14.99 1.48 0.16
N THR A 71 -15.96 2.18 -0.41
CA THR A 71 -15.85 3.58 -0.82
C THR A 71 -17.05 4.35 -0.25
N ILE A 72 -16.81 5.53 0.31
CA ILE A 72 -17.83 6.41 0.89
C ILE A 72 -17.86 7.74 0.14
N GLU A 73 -19.05 8.21 -0.21
CA GLU A 73 -19.32 9.48 -0.89
C GLU A 73 -19.70 10.58 0.13
N GLY A 74 -18.83 10.85 1.10
CA GLY A 74 -18.94 12.05 1.95
C GLY A 74 -20.15 12.11 2.90
N ASN A 75 -20.81 10.98 3.21
CA ASN A 75 -21.98 10.93 4.09
C ASN A 75 -21.64 10.26 5.43
N ILE A 76 -21.98 10.93 6.54
CA ILE A 76 -21.74 10.40 7.90
C ILE A 76 -22.57 9.14 8.17
N GLU A 77 -23.80 9.03 7.62
CA GLU A 77 -24.63 7.83 7.80
C GLU A 77 -23.96 6.58 7.22
N ASP A 78 -23.19 6.73 6.14
CA ASP A 78 -22.44 5.64 5.54
C ASP A 78 -21.31 5.16 6.45
N ALA A 79 -20.68 6.05 7.22
CA ALA A 79 -19.64 5.68 8.20
C ALA A 79 -20.18 4.68 9.25
N VAL A 80 -21.39 4.91 9.77
CA VAL A 80 -22.04 4.02 10.75
C VAL A 80 -22.38 2.67 10.13
N ASN A 81 -22.84 2.64 8.88
CA ASN A 81 -23.17 1.40 8.19
C ASN A 81 -21.89 0.58 7.92
N ILE A 82 -20.83 1.22 7.44
CA ILE A 82 -19.55 0.58 7.21
C ILE A 82 -18.94 0.04 8.51
N SER A 83 -19.05 0.77 9.62
CA SER A 83 -18.63 0.28 10.94
C SER A 83 -19.21 -1.09 11.28
N LYS A 84 -20.52 -1.28 11.01
CA LYS A 84 -21.19 -2.57 11.24
C LYS A 84 -20.69 -3.65 10.28
N GLU A 85 -20.54 -3.33 9.01
CA GLU A 85 -20.03 -4.28 8.01
C GLU A 85 -18.59 -4.72 8.33
N VAL A 86 -17.74 -3.79 8.80
CA VAL A 86 -16.39 -4.09 9.27
C VAL A 86 -16.44 -5.01 10.50
N GLN A 87 -17.35 -4.76 11.45
CA GLN A 87 -17.51 -5.63 12.62
C GLN A 87 -17.96 -7.04 12.23
N GLU A 88 -18.87 -7.15 11.25
CA GLU A 88 -19.32 -8.44 10.72
C GLU A 88 -18.19 -9.19 10.00
N PHE A 89 -17.39 -8.48 9.20
CA PHE A 89 -16.22 -9.05 8.51
C PHE A 89 -15.20 -9.63 9.48
N PHE A 90 -14.98 -8.97 10.61
CA PHE A 90 -14.13 -9.46 11.70
C PHE A 90 -14.88 -10.31 12.72
N SER A 91 -16.07 -10.84 12.40
CA SER A 91 -16.86 -11.63 13.34
C SER A 91 -16.03 -12.81 13.91
N GLY A 92 -15.90 -12.88 15.24
CA GLY A 92 -15.05 -13.85 15.91
C GLY A 92 -13.66 -13.34 16.34
N ASN A 93 -13.26 -12.13 15.94
CA ASN A 93 -12.07 -11.47 16.44
C ASN A 93 -12.42 -10.55 17.63
N GLU A 94 -11.66 -10.63 18.71
CA GLU A 94 -11.87 -9.80 19.91
C GLU A 94 -11.77 -8.29 19.61
N LEU A 95 -11.05 -7.90 18.56
CA LEU A 95 -10.87 -6.52 18.12
C LEU A 95 -11.95 -6.03 17.15
N SER A 96 -12.91 -6.87 16.75
CA SER A 96 -13.90 -6.51 15.72
C SER A 96 -14.66 -5.22 16.02
N ALA A 97 -15.19 -5.08 17.22
CA ALA A 97 -15.93 -3.89 17.64
C ALA A 97 -15.03 -2.64 17.67
N LEU A 98 -13.80 -2.78 18.18
CA LEU A 98 -12.86 -1.67 18.24
C LEU A 98 -12.46 -1.19 16.85
N ILE A 99 -12.15 -2.12 15.92
CA ILE A 99 -11.75 -1.79 14.55
C ILE A 99 -12.91 -1.09 13.82
N GLY A 100 -14.14 -1.61 13.94
CA GLY A 100 -15.30 -0.98 13.33
C GLY A 100 -15.54 0.44 13.85
N MET A 101 -15.54 0.64 15.17
CA MET A 101 -15.70 1.98 15.77
C MET A 101 -14.56 2.92 15.42
N ALA A 102 -13.31 2.43 15.38
CA ALA A 102 -12.18 3.26 15.02
C ALA A 102 -12.20 3.68 13.54
N VAL A 103 -12.65 2.81 12.64
CA VAL A 103 -12.87 3.14 11.22
C VAL A 103 -13.97 4.22 11.09
N GLU A 104 -15.08 4.08 11.83
CA GLU A 104 -16.15 5.07 11.89
C GLU A 104 -15.62 6.44 12.36
N ASP A 105 -14.92 6.48 13.49
CA ASP A 105 -14.34 7.71 14.03
C ASP A 105 -13.37 8.37 13.05
N MET A 106 -12.52 7.58 12.37
CA MET A 106 -11.58 8.10 11.36
C MET A 106 -12.32 8.72 10.18
N ILE A 107 -13.37 8.07 9.68
CA ILE A 107 -14.17 8.58 8.58
C ILE A 107 -14.87 9.87 8.97
N ILE A 108 -15.55 9.88 10.14
CA ILE A 108 -16.23 11.07 10.66
C ILE A 108 -15.24 12.23 10.82
N TYR A 109 -14.07 11.96 11.40
CA TYR A 109 -13.04 12.97 11.60
C TYR A 109 -12.52 13.54 10.26
N ILE A 110 -12.36 12.71 9.23
CA ILE A 110 -12.00 13.17 7.88
C ILE A 110 -13.10 14.05 7.31
N LEU A 111 -14.36 13.65 7.41
CA LEU A 111 -15.51 14.40 6.88
C LEU A 111 -15.70 15.74 7.60
N GLU A 112 -15.59 15.79 8.92
CA GLU A 112 -15.74 17.02 9.69
C GLU A 112 -14.58 17.99 9.53
N SER A 113 -13.39 17.50 9.26
CA SER A 113 -12.20 18.32 9.07
C SER A 113 -12.03 18.91 7.67
N ASN A 114 -12.86 18.49 6.74
CA ASN A 114 -12.84 18.92 5.34
C ASN A 114 -14.21 19.47 4.91
N ASP A 115 -14.24 20.64 4.28
CA ASP A 115 -15.48 21.21 3.72
C ASP A 115 -16.09 20.37 2.60
N LYS A 116 -15.24 19.63 1.87
CA LYS A 116 -15.61 18.69 0.81
C LYS A 116 -14.61 17.56 0.76
N VAL A 117 -15.10 16.34 0.92
CA VAL A 117 -14.41 15.11 0.56
C VAL A 117 -15.23 14.42 -0.51
N ASP A 118 -14.65 14.24 -1.70
CA ASP A 118 -15.40 13.62 -2.81
C ASP A 118 -15.55 12.13 -2.57
N LEU A 119 -14.46 11.46 -2.17
CA LEU A 119 -14.41 10.02 -1.96
C LEU A 119 -13.45 9.67 -0.82
N ILE A 120 -13.84 8.71 0.00
CA ILE A 120 -12.97 8.01 0.94
C ILE A 120 -12.94 6.55 0.53
N ASP A 121 -11.76 6.09 0.09
CA ASP A 121 -11.52 4.69 -0.24
C ASP A 121 -10.80 4.00 0.92
N SER A 122 -11.27 2.84 1.32
CA SER A 122 -10.62 2.06 2.35
C SER A 122 -10.45 0.60 1.96
N VAL A 123 -9.33 0.05 2.37
CA VAL A 123 -8.99 -1.36 2.22
C VAL A 123 -8.59 -1.88 3.59
N ILE A 124 -9.33 -2.86 4.09
CA ILE A 124 -9.01 -3.56 5.34
C ILE A 124 -8.62 -4.98 4.97
N ARG A 125 -7.42 -5.42 5.40
CA ARG A 125 -6.92 -6.76 5.15
C ARG A 125 -6.67 -7.49 6.45
N ASN A 126 -7.23 -8.68 6.54
CA ASN A 126 -7.13 -9.57 7.68
C ASN A 126 -6.15 -10.71 7.35
N ASP A 127 -4.86 -10.48 7.54
CA ASP A 127 -3.81 -11.48 7.34
C ASP A 127 -3.70 -12.40 8.57
N GLU A 128 -2.97 -13.52 8.46
CA GLU A 128 -2.79 -14.48 9.58
C GLU A 128 -2.20 -13.82 10.82
N ASP A 129 -1.16 -13.00 10.66
CA ASP A 129 -0.38 -12.41 11.75
C ASP A 129 -0.69 -10.93 12.02
N SER A 130 -1.50 -10.28 11.16
CA SER A 130 -1.75 -8.85 11.24
C SER A 130 -3.05 -8.41 10.59
N ILE A 131 -3.55 -7.27 11.03
CA ILE A 131 -4.65 -6.55 10.41
C ILE A 131 -4.09 -5.25 9.85
N LEU A 132 -4.33 -4.98 8.57
CA LEU A 132 -3.92 -3.77 7.90
C LEU A 132 -5.16 -2.96 7.50
N ILE A 133 -5.21 -1.69 7.94
CA ILE A 133 -6.26 -0.74 7.59
C ILE A 133 -5.62 0.37 6.77
N SER A 134 -6.06 0.57 5.54
CA SER A 134 -5.61 1.64 4.66
C SER A 134 -6.78 2.52 4.29
N ILE A 135 -6.71 3.81 4.60
CA ILE A 135 -7.74 4.81 4.26
C ILE A 135 -7.12 5.87 3.36
N LYS A 136 -7.72 6.06 2.18
CA LYS A 136 -7.32 7.07 1.20
C LYS A 136 -8.43 8.09 1.02
N TYR A 137 -8.09 9.37 1.02
CA TYR A 137 -9.06 10.44 0.82
C TYR A 137 -8.41 11.66 0.14
N SER A 138 -9.23 12.44 -0.55
CA SER A 138 -8.84 13.75 -1.08
C SER A 138 -9.17 14.84 -0.07
N GLY A 139 -8.37 15.91 -0.03
CA GLY A 139 -8.63 17.07 0.80
C GLY A 139 -7.47 17.46 1.70
N LYS A 140 -7.77 18.16 2.79
CA LYS A 140 -6.76 18.65 3.73
C LYS A 140 -6.06 17.49 4.43
N ALA A 141 -4.75 17.54 4.49
CA ALA A 141 -3.96 16.60 5.25
C ALA A 141 -4.35 16.64 6.74
N ILE A 142 -4.82 15.52 7.26
CA ILE A 142 -5.23 15.39 8.65
C ILE A 142 -4.26 14.48 9.36
N ASN A 143 -3.64 14.98 10.42
CA ASN A 143 -2.81 14.16 11.25
C ASN A 143 -3.66 13.39 12.28
N LEU A 144 -4.16 12.22 11.89
CA LEU A 144 -4.88 11.31 12.79
C LEU A 144 -4.06 10.92 14.03
N LEU A 145 -2.74 11.13 13.98
CA LEU A 145 -1.84 10.86 15.11
C LEU A 145 -1.85 11.96 16.16
N ALA A 146 -2.33 13.16 15.81
CA ALA A 146 -2.36 14.31 16.70
C ALA A 146 -3.60 14.37 17.59
N GLU A 147 -4.50 13.39 17.49
CA GLU A 147 -5.64 13.34 18.39
C GLU A 147 -5.19 13.03 19.83
N ASP A 148 -5.45 13.98 20.73
CA ASP A 148 -5.03 13.91 22.12
C ASP A 148 -6.14 13.38 23.06
N ASN A 149 -7.34 13.03 22.51
CA ASN A 149 -8.39 12.45 23.33
C ASN A 149 -8.08 10.96 23.65
N PRO A 150 -7.66 10.62 24.88
CA PRO A 150 -7.25 9.26 25.24
C PRO A 150 -8.40 8.23 25.23
N GLU A 151 -9.66 8.71 25.23
CA GLU A 151 -10.86 7.88 25.25
C GLU A 151 -11.43 7.65 23.85
N SER A 152 -10.90 8.30 22.81
CA SER A 152 -11.34 8.04 21.43
C SER A 152 -10.91 6.66 20.94
N ASN A 153 -11.75 6.05 20.10
CA ASN A 153 -11.44 4.74 19.51
C ASN A 153 -10.16 4.82 18.64
N ILE A 154 -9.90 5.96 18.00
CA ILE A 154 -8.65 6.21 17.26
C ILE A 154 -7.44 6.13 18.19
N SER A 155 -7.51 6.77 19.37
CA SER A 155 -6.44 6.74 20.36
C SER A 155 -6.19 5.36 20.94
N ILE A 156 -7.24 4.55 21.10
CA ILE A 156 -7.13 3.16 21.55
C ILE A 156 -6.50 2.33 20.43
N LEU A 157 -6.99 2.47 19.20
CA LEU A 157 -6.43 1.77 18.03
C LEU A 157 -4.94 2.10 17.82
N LYS A 158 -4.57 3.37 18.00
CA LYS A 158 -3.19 3.85 17.95
C LYS A 158 -2.28 3.16 18.98
N LYS A 159 -2.77 2.91 20.18
CA LYS A 159 -2.02 2.19 21.23
C LYS A 159 -1.84 0.70 20.90
N LEU A 160 -2.78 0.12 20.17
CA LEU A 160 -2.74 -1.29 19.75
C LEU A 160 -2.02 -1.49 18.43
N SER A 161 -1.77 -0.41 17.67
CA SER A 161 -1.08 -0.50 16.39
C SER A 161 0.43 -0.60 16.59
N ASP A 162 1.05 -1.48 15.81
CA ASP A 162 2.51 -1.59 15.75
C ASP A 162 3.14 -0.51 14.88
N ASN A 163 2.41 -0.10 13.85
CA ASN A 163 2.87 0.93 12.92
C ASN A 163 1.70 1.72 12.37
N ILE A 164 1.91 3.04 12.24
CA ILE A 164 1.00 3.94 11.55
C ILE A 164 1.82 4.79 10.60
N ASP A 165 1.55 4.65 9.31
CA ASP A 165 2.18 5.42 8.25
C ASP A 165 1.19 6.41 7.66
N TYR A 166 1.64 7.64 7.48
CA TYR A 166 0.92 8.68 6.74
C TYR A 166 1.74 9.09 5.52
N SER A 167 1.08 9.18 4.38
CA SER A 167 1.68 9.68 3.14
C SER A 167 0.70 10.52 2.35
N GLU A 168 1.20 11.58 1.71
CA GLU A 168 0.46 12.39 0.76
C GLU A 168 1.12 12.25 -0.61
N ILE A 169 0.35 11.82 -1.61
CA ILE A 169 0.85 11.62 -2.97
C ILE A 169 -0.17 12.24 -3.94
N LEU A 170 0.25 13.27 -4.68
CA LEU A 170 -0.58 13.94 -5.69
C LEU A 170 -1.91 14.49 -5.15
N GLY A 171 -1.93 15.00 -3.92
CA GLY A 171 -3.12 15.53 -3.27
C GLY A 171 -4.07 14.46 -2.70
N LEU A 172 -3.67 13.20 -2.72
CA LEU A 172 -4.33 12.10 -2.04
C LEU A 172 -3.60 11.79 -0.73
N ASN A 173 -4.32 11.81 0.35
CA ASN A 173 -3.85 11.40 1.65
C ASN A 173 -4.06 9.89 1.81
N ASN A 174 -3.08 9.21 2.36
CA ASN A 174 -3.17 7.79 2.66
C ASN A 174 -2.66 7.54 4.08
N VAL A 175 -3.51 6.93 4.90
CA VAL A 175 -3.19 6.48 6.25
C VAL A 175 -3.20 4.98 6.26
N VAL A 176 -2.12 4.37 6.73
CA VAL A 176 -2.00 2.91 6.84
C VAL A 176 -1.71 2.56 8.29
N ILE A 177 -2.55 1.74 8.87
CA ILE A 177 -2.45 1.26 10.25
C ILE A 177 -2.22 -0.24 10.20
N THR A 178 -1.21 -0.73 10.91
CA THR A 178 -0.91 -2.14 11.05
C THR A 178 -1.03 -2.56 12.50
N ILE A 179 -1.84 -3.58 12.77
CA ILE A 179 -2.06 -4.18 14.09
C ILE A 179 -1.60 -5.63 14.01
N LYS A 180 -0.70 -6.06 14.88
CA LYS A 180 -0.35 -7.48 15.03
C LYS A 180 -1.40 -8.19 15.88
N LYS A 181 -1.65 -9.45 15.55
CA LYS A 181 -2.54 -10.34 16.30
C LYS A 181 -1.81 -11.06 17.42
#